data_c1a0801d9e22d1435fcf79c5bbf1294c
#
_entry.id   c1a0801d9e22d1435fcf79c5bbf1294c
#
_cell.length_a   1.000
_cell.length_b   1.000
_cell.length_c   1.000
_cell.angle_alpha   90.00
_cell.angle_beta   90.00
_cell.angle_gamma   90.00
#
_symmetry.space_group_name_H-M   'P 1'
#
loop_
_entity.id
_entity.type
_entity.pdbx_description
1 polymer ?
#
loop_
_entity_poly.entity_id
_entity_poly.type
_entity_poly.pdbx_seq_one_letter_code
_entity_poly.pdbx_strand_id
1 'polypeptide(L)'
;MSWDESLFRAINGIAGQSPVLDWFALTLSSSDMLWAPGILLSCYWVWLSWREALIAGPVLGGVVLLLDFLGAQVKHLVARPRPCVALLDIQQLQACGKVFAFPSNHAINTAAAAAFLHVLYPRSGWVSWPLVILVGLSRVYLGAHYVTDVIGGWVMGGLGGAAIAWALLHWTRMRERTFAAKPQAGQPIS
;
A
#
# COMPACT_ATOMS: atom_id res chain seq x y z
N MET A 1 16.14 22.91 12.44
CA MET A 1 14.98 22.27 11.77
C MET A 1 15.52 21.39 10.65
N SER A 2 15.16 20.11 10.61
CA SER A 2 15.58 19.21 9.52
C SER A 2 14.79 19.53 8.24
N TRP A 3 15.33 19.16 7.07
CA TRP A 3 14.60 19.32 5.80
C TRP A 3 13.25 18.58 5.80
N ASP A 4 13.18 17.41 6.47
CA ASP A 4 11.98 16.61 6.61
C ASP A 4 10.90 17.31 7.45
N GLU A 5 11.32 17.97 8.53
CA GLU A 5 10.43 18.81 9.34
C GLU A 5 9.95 20.04 8.56
N SER A 6 10.81 20.65 7.75
CA SER A 6 10.42 21.80 6.92
C SER A 6 9.36 21.43 5.87
N LEU A 7 9.54 20.28 5.19
CA LEU A 7 8.55 19.76 4.26
C LEU A 7 7.25 19.35 4.95
N PHE A 8 7.37 18.70 6.12
CA PHE A 8 6.20 18.37 6.93
C PHE A 8 5.39 19.64 7.26
N ARG A 9 6.03 20.68 7.81
CA ARG A 9 5.36 21.94 8.17
C ARG A 9 4.74 22.65 6.98
N ALA A 10 5.39 22.62 5.81
CA ALA A 10 4.86 23.21 4.58
C ALA A 10 3.55 22.53 4.14
N ILE A 11 3.46 21.19 4.24
CA ILE A 11 2.26 20.43 3.88
C ILE A 11 1.19 20.53 4.98
N ASN A 12 1.58 20.29 6.24
CA ASN A 12 0.65 20.32 7.37
C ASN A 12 0.11 21.73 7.65
N GLY A 13 0.88 22.79 7.34
CA GLY A 13 0.43 24.18 7.50
C GLY A 13 -0.77 24.57 6.64
N ILE A 14 -1.12 23.78 5.62
CA ILE A 14 -2.31 23.99 4.79
C ILE A 14 -3.56 23.35 5.45
N ALA A 15 -3.37 22.41 6.37
CA ALA A 15 -4.45 21.70 7.04
C ALA A 15 -5.29 22.67 7.91
N GLY A 16 -6.60 22.47 7.92
CA GLY A 16 -7.54 23.35 8.62
C GLY A 16 -7.91 24.62 7.86
N GLN A 17 -7.30 24.89 6.69
CA GLN A 17 -7.61 26.08 5.88
C GLN A 17 -8.74 25.84 4.87
N SER A 18 -9.03 24.59 4.52
CA SER A 18 -10.06 24.22 3.55
C SER A 18 -10.84 23.00 4.01
N PRO A 19 -12.13 23.14 4.37
CA PRO A 19 -12.95 22.00 4.78
C PRO A 19 -13.02 20.89 3.73
N VAL A 20 -12.92 21.20 2.44
CA VAL A 20 -12.92 20.22 1.35
C VAL A 20 -11.65 19.39 1.35
N LEU A 21 -10.48 20.03 1.49
CA LEU A 21 -9.19 19.34 1.57
C LEU A 21 -9.10 18.50 2.85
N ASP A 22 -9.58 19.03 3.96
CA ASP A 22 -9.62 18.32 5.25
C ASP A 22 -10.47 17.05 5.15
N TRP A 23 -11.68 17.17 4.63
CA TRP A 23 -12.58 16.04 4.39
C TRP A 23 -11.95 15.00 3.46
N PHE A 24 -11.34 15.43 2.36
CA PHE A 24 -10.68 14.55 1.40
C PHE A 24 -9.50 13.81 2.03
N ALA A 25 -8.63 14.52 2.78
CA ALA A 25 -7.49 13.92 3.47
C ALA A 25 -7.94 12.93 4.56
N LEU A 26 -8.97 13.26 5.34
CA LEU A 26 -9.55 12.37 6.35
C LEU A 26 -10.13 11.12 5.70
N THR A 27 -10.85 11.27 4.58
CA THR A 27 -11.42 10.14 3.82
C THR A 27 -10.34 9.20 3.31
N LEU A 28 -9.28 9.73 2.67
CA LEU A 28 -8.15 8.93 2.18
C LEU A 28 -7.37 8.23 3.30
N SER A 29 -7.37 8.81 4.48
CA SER A 29 -6.65 8.29 5.65
C SER A 29 -7.47 7.31 6.48
N SER A 30 -8.78 7.26 6.27
CA SER A 30 -9.71 6.39 6.99
C SER A 30 -9.71 4.99 6.39
N SER A 31 -9.36 3.97 7.19
CA SER A 31 -9.51 2.57 6.78
C SER A 31 -10.97 2.23 6.44
N ASP A 32 -11.91 2.78 7.19
CA ASP A 32 -13.33 2.43 7.06
C ASP A 32 -13.92 2.90 5.72
N MET A 33 -13.49 4.05 5.21
CA MET A 33 -13.92 4.58 3.92
C MET A 33 -13.34 3.83 2.72
N LEU A 34 -12.24 3.12 2.89
CA LEU A 34 -11.58 2.35 1.81
C LEU A 34 -12.18 0.95 1.64
N TRP A 35 -12.94 0.43 2.62
CA TRP A 35 -13.54 -0.90 2.54
C TRP A 35 -14.56 -1.02 1.40
N ALA A 36 -15.47 -0.06 1.25
CA ALA A 36 -16.51 -0.12 0.22
C ALA A 36 -15.93 -0.14 -1.21
N PRO A 37 -15.08 0.82 -1.62
CA PRO A 37 -14.44 0.75 -2.94
C PRO A 37 -13.52 -0.48 -3.08
N GLY A 38 -12.87 -0.92 -2.03
CA GLY A 38 -12.06 -2.14 -2.03
C GLY A 38 -12.87 -3.38 -2.32
N ILE A 39 -14.03 -3.53 -1.68
CA ILE A 39 -14.97 -4.64 -1.93
C ILE A 39 -15.51 -4.58 -3.37
N LEU A 40 -15.93 -3.40 -3.83
CA LEU A 40 -16.45 -3.24 -5.20
C LEU A 40 -15.40 -3.60 -6.25
N LEU A 41 -14.17 -3.14 -6.09
CA LEU A 41 -13.06 -3.50 -6.98
C LEU A 41 -12.73 -4.99 -6.94
N SER A 42 -12.80 -5.61 -5.76
CA SER A 42 -12.60 -7.06 -5.60
C SER A 42 -13.72 -7.86 -6.28
N CYS A 43 -14.98 -7.46 -6.10
CA CYS A 43 -16.11 -8.07 -6.79
C CYS A 43 -15.99 -7.93 -8.32
N TYR A 44 -15.61 -6.74 -8.79
CA TYR A 44 -15.38 -6.49 -10.21
C TYR A 44 -14.23 -7.36 -10.76
N TRP A 45 -13.14 -7.50 -10.02
CA TRP A 45 -12.03 -8.38 -10.38
C TRP A 45 -12.47 -9.85 -10.46
N VAL A 46 -13.21 -10.35 -9.45
CA VAL A 46 -13.78 -11.70 -9.45
C VAL A 46 -14.71 -11.89 -10.66
N TRP A 47 -15.53 -10.90 -11.00
CA TRP A 47 -16.41 -10.97 -12.17
C TRP A 47 -15.63 -11.05 -13.49
N LEU A 48 -14.53 -10.29 -13.64
CA LEU A 48 -13.69 -10.33 -14.85
C LEU A 48 -12.87 -11.62 -14.98
N SER A 49 -12.27 -12.09 -13.90
CA SER A 49 -11.26 -13.16 -13.91
C SER A 49 -11.29 -13.94 -12.60
N TRP A 50 -12.40 -14.63 -12.30
CA TRP A 50 -12.59 -15.30 -11.02
C TRP A 50 -11.48 -16.30 -10.66
N ARG A 51 -10.91 -17.04 -11.64
CA ARG A 51 -9.83 -17.99 -11.41
C ARG A 51 -8.54 -17.31 -10.95
N GLU A 52 -8.20 -16.19 -11.55
CA GLU A 52 -7.04 -15.40 -11.16
C GLU A 52 -7.27 -14.74 -9.80
N ALA A 53 -8.47 -14.18 -9.58
CA ALA A 53 -8.84 -13.53 -8.32
C ALA A 53 -8.80 -14.50 -7.13
N LEU A 54 -9.18 -15.78 -7.32
CA LEU A 54 -9.11 -16.81 -6.27
C LEU A 54 -7.68 -17.14 -5.83
N ILE A 55 -6.69 -16.94 -6.68
CA ILE A 55 -5.28 -17.17 -6.34
C ILE A 55 -4.60 -15.86 -5.92
N ALA A 56 -4.69 -14.85 -6.77
CA ALA A 56 -3.98 -13.59 -6.56
C ALA A 56 -4.59 -12.74 -5.43
N GLY A 57 -5.90 -12.84 -5.19
CA GLY A 57 -6.58 -12.12 -4.10
C GLY A 57 -6.07 -12.51 -2.71
N PRO A 58 -6.11 -13.81 -2.31
CA PRO A 58 -5.54 -14.26 -1.05
C PRO A 58 -4.03 -13.97 -0.91
N VAL A 59 -3.27 -14.10 -2.01
CA VAL A 59 -1.83 -13.74 -2.00
C VAL A 59 -1.66 -12.25 -1.73
N LEU A 60 -2.43 -11.38 -2.39
CA LEU A 60 -2.40 -9.93 -2.15
C LEU A 60 -2.74 -9.62 -0.68
N GLY A 61 -3.80 -10.22 -0.15
CA GLY A 61 -4.16 -10.06 1.27
C GLY A 61 -3.03 -10.47 2.20
N GLY A 62 -2.43 -11.63 1.95
CA GLY A 62 -1.28 -12.14 2.71
C GLY A 62 -0.06 -11.22 2.63
N VAL A 63 0.24 -10.66 1.45
CA VAL A 63 1.32 -9.66 1.25
C VAL A 63 1.09 -8.43 2.09
N VAL A 64 -0.10 -7.84 2.03
CA VAL A 64 -0.43 -6.64 2.80
C VAL A 64 -0.31 -6.90 4.29
N LEU A 65 -0.87 -8.01 4.79
CA LEU A 65 -0.77 -8.39 6.21
C LEU A 65 0.67 -8.63 6.66
N LEU A 66 1.46 -9.32 5.85
CA LEU A 66 2.88 -9.58 6.15
C LEU A 66 3.67 -8.28 6.23
N LEU A 67 3.51 -7.39 5.25
CA LEU A 67 4.25 -6.13 5.19
C LEU A 67 3.77 -5.14 6.26
N ASP A 68 2.49 -5.15 6.62
CA ASP A 68 1.97 -4.39 7.77
C ASP A 68 2.61 -4.86 9.07
N PHE A 69 2.67 -6.18 9.29
CA PHE A 69 3.34 -6.78 10.44
C PHE A 69 4.83 -6.43 10.49
N LEU A 70 5.56 -6.57 9.38
CA LEU A 70 6.97 -6.20 9.30
C LEU A 70 7.18 -4.70 9.55
N GLY A 71 6.31 -3.86 9.01
CA GLY A 71 6.30 -2.42 9.27
C GLY A 71 6.11 -2.09 10.76
N ALA A 72 5.24 -2.84 11.45
CA ALA A 72 5.06 -2.71 12.89
C ALA A 72 6.34 -3.09 13.67
N GLN A 73 7.09 -4.11 13.25
CA GLN A 73 8.38 -4.47 13.88
C GLN A 73 9.42 -3.36 13.66
N VAL A 74 9.53 -2.84 12.43
CA VAL A 74 10.45 -1.75 12.12
C VAL A 74 10.14 -0.49 12.95
N LYS A 75 8.85 -0.21 13.22
CA LYS A 75 8.47 0.91 14.12
C LYS A 75 9.09 0.79 15.51
N HIS A 76 9.08 -0.40 16.08
CA HIS A 76 9.66 -0.63 17.41
C HIS A 76 11.19 -0.53 17.39
N LEU A 77 11.83 -0.93 16.30
CA LEU A 77 13.28 -0.83 16.16
C LEU A 77 13.75 0.61 15.98
N VAL A 78 13.05 1.39 15.13
CA VAL A 78 13.43 2.79 14.83
C VAL A 78 12.98 3.73 15.95
N ALA A 79 11.85 3.44 16.58
CA ALA A 79 11.24 4.18 17.69
C ALA A 79 11.13 5.71 17.45
N ARG A 80 10.93 6.15 16.20
CA ARG A 80 10.79 7.56 15.85
C ARG A 80 9.48 8.14 16.37
N PRO A 81 9.49 9.23 17.16
CA PRO A 81 8.26 9.87 17.60
C PRO A 81 7.51 10.52 16.43
N ARG A 82 6.19 10.55 16.50
CA ARG A 82 5.34 11.20 15.49
C ARG A 82 5.42 12.72 15.57
N PRO A 83 5.17 13.44 14.44
CA PRO A 83 5.09 14.90 14.47
C PRO A 83 4.16 15.43 15.55
N CYS A 84 2.98 14.84 15.70
CA CYS A 84 1.97 15.21 16.71
C CYS A 84 2.39 14.97 18.16
N VAL A 85 3.47 14.25 18.42
CA VAL A 85 4.06 14.07 19.75
C VAL A 85 5.31 14.94 19.93
N ALA A 86 6.09 15.10 18.85
CA ALA A 86 7.41 15.72 18.92
C ALA A 86 7.43 17.22 18.62
N LEU A 87 6.42 17.72 17.92
CA LEU A 87 6.37 19.10 17.47
C LEU A 87 5.23 19.87 18.14
N LEU A 88 5.50 21.13 18.46
CA LEU A 88 4.50 22.11 18.85
C LEU A 88 3.96 22.84 17.60
N ASP A 89 2.77 23.45 17.74
CA ASP A 89 2.17 24.31 16.73
C ASP A 89 1.98 23.62 15.38
N ILE A 90 1.45 22.41 15.36
CA ILE A 90 1.05 21.69 14.15
C ILE A 90 -0.47 21.59 14.07
N GLN A 91 -0.98 21.42 12.84
CA GLN A 91 -2.40 21.17 12.59
C GLN A 91 -2.67 19.67 12.74
N GLN A 92 -3.34 19.30 13.83
CA GLN A 92 -3.70 17.90 14.10
C GLN A 92 -5.20 17.70 13.87
N LEU A 93 -5.57 17.26 12.66
CA LEU A 93 -6.96 17.02 12.26
C LEU A 93 -7.44 15.59 12.59
N GLN A 94 -6.53 14.70 12.99
CA GLN A 94 -6.81 13.31 13.34
C GLN A 94 -6.11 12.95 14.65
N ALA A 95 -6.68 12.02 15.42
CA ALA A 95 -6.04 11.49 16.62
C ALA A 95 -4.61 10.99 16.31
N CYS A 96 -3.66 11.33 17.17
CA CYS A 96 -2.24 11.07 16.96
C CYS A 96 -1.88 9.57 16.81
N GLY A 97 -2.72 8.68 17.27
CA GLY A 97 -2.50 7.24 17.20
C GLY A 97 -1.32 6.76 18.03
N LYS A 98 -0.66 5.67 17.59
CA LYS A 98 0.50 5.09 18.30
C LYS A 98 1.71 6.01 18.21
N VAL A 99 2.61 5.92 19.21
CA VAL A 99 3.74 6.84 19.40
C VAL A 99 4.72 6.86 18.22
N PHE A 100 5.03 5.71 17.60
CA PHE A 100 6.06 5.61 16.58
C PHE A 100 5.58 5.94 15.16
N ALA A 101 6.42 6.69 14.43
CA ALA A 101 6.10 7.24 13.12
C ALA A 101 6.61 6.36 11.95
N PHE A 102 7.88 5.95 11.98
CA PHE A 102 8.55 5.30 10.85
C PHE A 102 8.48 3.78 10.92
N PRO A 103 8.16 3.13 9.80
CA PRO A 103 7.57 3.65 8.58
C PRO A 103 6.05 3.82 8.68
N SER A 104 5.42 4.51 7.71
CA SER A 104 3.97 4.64 7.64
C SER A 104 3.30 3.37 7.13
N ASN A 105 2.48 2.69 7.96
CA ASN A 105 1.76 1.48 7.53
C ASN A 105 0.76 1.74 6.39
N HIS A 106 0.08 2.89 6.37
CA HIS A 106 -0.79 3.26 5.25
C HIS A 106 -0.01 3.34 3.93
N ALA A 107 1.21 3.91 3.98
CA ALA A 107 2.09 3.98 2.81
C ALA A 107 2.59 2.58 2.41
N ILE A 108 2.96 1.71 3.37
CA ILE A 108 3.36 0.32 3.11
C ILE A 108 2.22 -0.42 2.41
N ASN A 109 1.03 -0.43 3.00
CA ASN A 109 -0.09 -1.25 2.55
C ASN A 109 -0.58 -0.83 1.17
N THR A 110 -0.70 0.48 0.93
CA THR A 110 -1.14 1.00 -0.38
C THR A 110 -0.09 0.77 -1.46
N ALA A 111 1.20 0.98 -1.17
CA ALA A 111 2.28 0.74 -2.12
C ALA A 111 2.46 -0.76 -2.42
N ALA A 112 2.30 -1.64 -1.42
CA ALA A 112 2.34 -3.08 -1.60
C ALA A 112 1.23 -3.56 -2.54
N ALA A 113 0.00 -3.12 -2.31
CA ALA A 113 -1.12 -3.47 -3.16
C ALA A 113 -0.94 -2.91 -4.58
N ALA A 114 -0.53 -1.65 -4.71
CA ALA A 114 -0.31 -1.02 -6.01
C ALA A 114 0.80 -1.71 -6.81
N ALA A 115 1.93 -2.01 -6.19
CA ALA A 115 3.05 -2.68 -6.85
C ALA A 115 2.69 -4.12 -7.24
N PHE A 116 2.01 -4.86 -6.36
CA PHE A 116 1.52 -6.20 -6.66
C PHE A 116 0.58 -6.20 -7.87
N LEU A 117 -0.42 -5.33 -7.86
CA LEU A 117 -1.36 -5.21 -8.97
C LEU A 117 -0.69 -4.71 -10.25
N HIS A 118 0.26 -3.77 -10.16
CA HIS A 118 0.98 -3.24 -11.32
C HIS A 118 1.81 -4.33 -12.03
N VAL A 119 2.44 -5.22 -11.27
CA VAL A 119 3.21 -6.35 -11.83
C VAL A 119 2.29 -7.35 -12.53
N LEU A 120 1.11 -7.64 -11.98
CA LEU A 120 0.13 -8.55 -12.61
C LEU A 120 -0.61 -7.88 -13.77
N TYR A 121 -0.98 -6.62 -13.59
CA TYR A 121 -1.82 -5.83 -14.49
C TYR A 121 -1.19 -4.45 -14.70
N PRO A 122 -0.24 -4.26 -15.64
CA PRO A 122 0.52 -3.01 -15.78
C PRO A 122 -0.35 -1.75 -15.92
N ARG A 123 -1.52 -1.87 -16.55
CA ARG A 123 -2.45 -0.74 -16.69
C ARG A 123 -3.04 -0.25 -15.36
N SER A 124 -3.09 -1.10 -14.33
CA SER A 124 -3.57 -0.70 -12.99
C SER A 124 -2.70 0.41 -12.37
N GLY A 125 -1.43 0.49 -12.77
CA GLY A 125 -0.50 1.50 -12.27
C GLY A 125 -0.95 2.95 -12.51
N TRP A 126 -1.69 3.22 -13.58
CA TRP A 126 -2.22 4.56 -13.86
C TRP A 126 -3.20 5.08 -12.81
N VAL A 127 -3.89 4.17 -12.13
CA VAL A 127 -4.84 4.53 -11.05
C VAL A 127 -4.22 4.31 -9.68
N SER A 128 -3.52 3.19 -9.48
CA SER A 128 -3.03 2.80 -8.16
C SER A 128 -1.91 3.69 -7.64
N TRP A 129 -0.94 4.11 -8.48
CA TRP A 129 0.16 4.96 -8.02
C TRP A 129 -0.27 6.37 -7.63
N PRO A 130 -1.12 7.09 -8.39
CA PRO A 130 -1.70 8.35 -7.90
C PRO A 130 -2.41 8.20 -6.56
N LEU A 131 -3.16 7.12 -6.35
CA LEU A 131 -3.83 6.86 -5.07
C LEU A 131 -2.82 6.65 -3.94
N VAL A 132 -1.74 5.89 -4.16
CA VAL A 132 -0.64 5.71 -3.20
C VAL A 132 -0.05 7.04 -2.77
N ILE A 133 0.20 7.94 -3.75
CA ILE A 133 0.74 9.28 -3.47
C ILE A 133 -0.26 10.09 -2.63
N LEU A 134 -1.53 10.10 -3.02
CA LEU A 134 -2.57 10.85 -2.30
C LEU A 134 -2.76 10.35 -0.87
N VAL A 135 -2.79 9.03 -0.66
CA VAL A 135 -2.86 8.44 0.69
C VAL A 135 -1.62 8.80 1.51
N GLY A 136 -0.43 8.71 0.93
CA GLY A 136 0.80 9.11 1.62
C GLY A 136 0.82 10.58 2.01
N LEU A 137 0.44 11.48 1.09
CA LEU A 137 0.34 12.91 1.35
C LEU A 137 -0.71 13.23 2.42
N SER A 138 -1.86 12.53 2.43
CA SER A 138 -2.87 12.72 3.46
C SER A 138 -2.33 12.45 4.87
N ARG A 139 -1.39 11.47 5.03
CA ARG A 139 -0.77 11.18 6.34
C ARG A 139 0.11 12.31 6.85
N VAL A 140 0.80 13.01 5.95
CA VAL A 140 1.62 14.19 6.27
C VAL A 140 0.72 15.38 6.57
N TYR A 141 -0.28 15.63 5.71
CA TYR A 141 -1.27 16.69 5.85
C TYR A 141 -1.98 16.66 7.20
N LEU A 142 -2.42 15.47 7.64
CA LEU A 142 -3.12 15.25 8.91
C LEU A 142 -2.23 15.26 10.16
N GLY A 143 -0.92 15.53 10.02
CA GLY A 143 0.01 15.61 11.16
C GLY A 143 0.48 14.26 11.72
N ALA A 144 0.18 13.15 11.05
CA ALA A 144 0.43 11.80 11.56
C ALA A 144 1.85 11.29 11.31
N HIS A 145 2.48 11.68 10.19
CA HIS A 145 3.78 11.18 9.73
C HIS A 145 4.62 12.29 9.09
N TYR A 146 5.94 12.16 9.18
CA TYR A 146 6.86 12.94 8.37
C TYR A 146 6.89 12.42 6.93
N VAL A 147 7.45 13.22 6.00
CA VAL A 147 7.56 12.83 4.60
C VAL A 147 8.44 11.58 4.43
N THR A 148 9.54 11.48 5.17
CA THR A 148 10.43 10.31 5.14
C THR A 148 9.76 9.04 5.67
N ASP A 149 8.81 9.12 6.60
CA ASP A 149 8.07 7.95 7.07
C ASP A 149 7.19 7.35 5.95
N VAL A 150 6.63 8.24 5.13
CA VAL A 150 5.81 7.87 3.97
C VAL A 150 6.68 7.27 2.87
N ILE A 151 7.80 7.92 2.53
CA ILE A 151 8.75 7.42 1.53
C ILE A 151 9.29 6.05 1.95
N GLY A 152 9.70 5.87 3.20
CA GLY A 152 10.14 4.58 3.74
C GLY A 152 9.06 3.50 3.62
N GLY A 153 7.80 3.87 3.88
CA GLY A 153 6.65 2.99 3.68
C GLY A 153 6.44 2.61 2.21
N TRP A 154 6.53 3.56 1.28
CA TRP A 154 6.41 3.30 -0.16
C TRP A 154 7.51 2.38 -0.68
N VAL A 155 8.74 2.58 -0.25
CA VAL A 155 9.88 1.73 -0.64
C VAL A 155 9.67 0.30 -0.12
N MET A 156 9.37 0.16 1.16
CA MET A 156 9.16 -1.15 1.78
C MET A 156 7.96 -1.90 1.15
N GLY A 157 6.82 -1.21 1.02
CA GLY A 157 5.61 -1.78 0.43
C GLY A 157 5.79 -2.09 -1.05
N GLY A 158 6.32 -1.14 -1.81
CA GLY A 158 6.53 -1.28 -3.26
C GLY A 158 7.46 -2.43 -3.62
N LEU A 159 8.62 -2.52 -2.96
CA LEU A 159 9.58 -3.61 -3.20
C LEU A 159 9.01 -4.96 -2.77
N GLY A 160 8.39 -5.05 -1.59
CA GLY A 160 7.79 -6.29 -1.09
C GLY A 160 6.63 -6.78 -1.96
N GLY A 161 5.70 -5.89 -2.32
CA GLY A 161 4.57 -6.21 -3.19
C GLY A 161 5.01 -6.66 -4.59
N ALA A 162 5.95 -5.94 -5.21
CA ALA A 162 6.49 -6.30 -6.51
C ALA A 162 7.24 -7.65 -6.50
N ALA A 163 8.06 -7.89 -5.48
CA ALA A 163 8.83 -9.13 -5.36
C ALA A 163 7.92 -10.37 -5.26
N ILE A 164 6.87 -10.29 -4.44
CA ILE A 164 5.94 -11.42 -4.28
C ILE A 164 5.08 -11.61 -5.52
N ALA A 165 4.60 -10.53 -6.17
CA ALA A 165 3.87 -10.63 -7.43
C ALA A 165 4.72 -11.26 -8.54
N TRP A 166 5.99 -10.86 -8.64
CA TRP A 166 6.93 -11.43 -9.61
C TRP A 166 7.17 -12.93 -9.34
N ALA A 167 7.35 -13.31 -8.06
CA ALA A 167 7.50 -14.71 -7.66
C ALA A 167 6.24 -15.54 -8.03
N LEU A 168 5.03 -14.99 -7.81
CA LEU A 168 3.79 -15.64 -8.21
C LEU A 168 3.71 -15.84 -9.72
N LEU A 169 4.03 -14.82 -10.52
CA LEU A 169 4.06 -14.94 -11.98
C LEU A 169 5.09 -15.96 -12.48
N HIS A 170 6.25 -15.99 -11.85
CA HIS A 170 7.28 -16.95 -12.21
C HIS A 170 6.82 -18.39 -11.92
N TRP A 171 6.23 -18.61 -10.75
CA TRP A 171 5.72 -19.91 -10.33
C TRP A 171 4.58 -20.43 -11.24
N THR A 172 3.63 -19.58 -11.62
CA THR A 172 2.52 -19.96 -12.51
C THR A 172 3.05 -20.32 -13.91
N ARG A 173 3.97 -19.53 -14.48
CA ARG A 173 4.61 -19.83 -15.78
C ARG A 173 5.40 -21.14 -15.78
N MET A 174 6.10 -21.44 -14.67
CA MET A 174 6.84 -22.71 -14.53
C MET A 174 5.90 -23.89 -14.49
N ARG A 175 4.76 -23.78 -13.78
CA ARG A 175 3.74 -24.85 -13.75
C ARG A 175 3.18 -25.11 -15.15
N GLU A 176 2.80 -24.10 -15.89
CA GLU A 176 2.28 -24.24 -17.25
C GLU A 176 3.27 -24.98 -18.17
N ARG A 177 4.56 -24.61 -18.11
CA ARG A 177 5.62 -25.30 -18.88
C ARG A 177 5.75 -26.77 -18.49
N THR A 178 5.67 -27.09 -17.21
CA THR A 178 5.78 -28.47 -16.71
C THR A 178 4.59 -29.32 -17.19
N PHE A 179 3.37 -28.76 -17.20
CA PHE A 179 2.19 -29.47 -17.72
C PHE A 179 2.22 -29.62 -19.24
N ALA A 180 2.69 -28.63 -19.99
CA ALA A 180 2.84 -28.70 -21.43
C ALA A 180 3.93 -29.69 -21.88
N ALA A 181 4.96 -29.91 -21.08
CA ALA A 181 6.06 -30.83 -21.35
C ALA A 181 5.75 -32.31 -21.00
N LYS A 182 4.62 -32.62 -20.34
CA LYS A 182 4.22 -34.00 -20.09
C LYS A 182 3.75 -34.64 -21.42
N PRO A 183 4.42 -35.72 -21.89
CA PRO A 183 3.93 -36.48 -23.06
C PRO A 183 2.50 -36.93 -22.78
N GLN A 184 1.61 -36.80 -23.76
CA GLN A 184 0.29 -37.42 -23.69
C GLN A 184 0.50 -38.94 -23.69
N ALA A 185 0.57 -39.54 -22.51
CA ALA A 185 0.61 -40.98 -22.35
C ALA A 185 -0.73 -41.57 -22.85
N GLY A 186 -0.75 -42.08 -24.08
CA GLY A 186 -1.92 -42.77 -24.59
C GLY A 186 -2.33 -42.54 -26.03
N GLN A 187 -1.52 -41.94 -26.89
CA GLN A 187 -1.81 -42.05 -28.33
C GLN A 187 -1.21 -43.35 -28.88
N PRO A 188 -2.03 -44.30 -29.36
CA PRO A 188 -1.51 -45.49 -30.04
C PRO A 188 -0.82 -45.03 -31.32
N ILE A 189 0.41 -45.50 -31.51
CA ILE A 189 1.15 -45.40 -32.78
C ILE A 189 0.37 -46.22 -33.82
N SER A 190 -0.28 -45.56 -34.75
CA SER A 190 -0.86 -46.13 -35.97
C SER A 190 0.21 -46.36 -37.02
#